data_54536d0721eee263758ba790d77973ce
#
_entry.id   54536d0721eee263758ba790d77973ce
#
_cell.length_a   1.000
_cell.length_b   1.000
_cell.length_c   1.000
_cell.angle_alpha   90.00
_cell.angle_beta   90.00
_cell.angle_gamma   90.00
#
_symmetry.space_group_name_H-M   'P 1'
#
loop_
_entity.id
_entity.type
_entity.pdbx_description
1 polymer ?
#
loop_
_entity_poly.entity_id
_entity_poly.type
_entity_poly.pdbx_seq_one_letter_code
_entity_poly.pdbx_strand_id
1 'polypeptide(L)'
;SHAMVGGEPQDLKFQGEETWLEIGDGNRIREFATLHRGTKGGGGLTRIGSRNLCMAYTHIAHDCQLGNDIVMSNGATLGGHVQVDNFAIIGGLSAVHQFCHIGTHAFVGGMTGVAQDLPPWMLAAGSRALVHGPNLVGLRRAEAGRETIAAFKQAFRLIWRSEMPRSEALDLLAEEYASMPQIMEFVQFVRSSERGLCPAEKNVEKKLDEDGVSS
;
A
#
# COMPACT_ATOMS: atom_id res chain seq x y z
N SER A 1 14.25 20.54 9.80
CA SER A 1 14.14 21.87 9.20
C SER A 1 14.02 21.75 7.68
N HIS A 2 13.50 22.79 7.00
CA HIS A 2 13.26 22.82 5.54
C HIS A 2 12.19 21.83 5.03
N ALA A 3 11.31 21.28 5.88
CA ALA A 3 10.10 20.62 5.42
C ALA A 3 9.05 21.67 5.03
N MET A 4 8.30 21.44 3.97
CA MET A 4 7.14 22.26 3.60
C MET A 4 5.86 21.53 4.04
N VAL A 5 5.12 22.16 4.96
CA VAL A 5 3.88 21.60 5.52
C VAL A 5 2.73 22.56 5.22
N GLY A 6 1.65 22.06 4.60
CA GLY A 6 0.51 22.84 4.18
C GLY A 6 0.72 23.65 2.90
N GLY A 7 1.68 23.23 2.07
CA GLY A 7 1.89 23.84 0.75
C GLY A 7 0.66 23.71 -0.16
N GLU A 8 0.60 24.57 -1.17
CA GLU A 8 -0.46 24.52 -2.18
C GLU A 8 -0.43 23.21 -2.96
N PRO A 9 -1.62 22.67 -3.33
CA PRO A 9 -1.70 21.50 -4.18
C PRO A 9 -0.95 21.68 -5.52
N GLN A 10 -0.23 20.66 -5.93
CA GLN A 10 0.35 20.60 -7.28
C GLN A 10 -0.68 20.00 -8.25
N ASP A 11 -1.83 20.65 -8.33
CA ASP A 11 -2.92 20.28 -9.23
C ASP A 11 -3.23 21.47 -10.17
N LEU A 12 -3.22 21.23 -11.47
CA LEU A 12 -3.53 22.24 -12.47
C LEU A 12 -4.96 22.83 -12.36
N LYS A 13 -5.85 22.13 -11.66
CA LYS A 13 -7.22 22.59 -11.41
C LYS A 13 -7.36 23.46 -10.17
N PHE A 14 -6.34 23.52 -9.32
CA PHE A 14 -6.35 24.33 -8.11
C PHE A 14 -6.37 25.82 -8.47
N GLN A 15 -7.32 26.57 -7.91
CA GLN A 15 -7.56 28.00 -8.20
C GLN A 15 -7.36 28.90 -6.98
N GLY A 16 -6.68 28.40 -5.94
CA GLY A 16 -6.45 29.16 -4.72
C GLY A 16 -7.59 29.06 -3.70
N GLU A 17 -8.48 28.10 -3.84
CA GLU A 17 -9.56 27.85 -2.91
C GLU A 17 -9.05 27.46 -1.50
N GLU A 18 -9.88 27.75 -0.51
CA GLU A 18 -9.57 27.43 0.88
C GLU A 18 -9.67 25.91 1.11
N THR A 19 -8.54 25.31 1.45
CA THR A 19 -8.40 23.88 1.69
C THR A 19 -7.42 23.60 2.83
N TRP A 20 -7.43 22.39 3.34
CA TRP A 20 -6.81 22.07 4.62
C TRP A 20 -5.84 20.89 4.54
N LEU A 21 -4.91 20.89 5.50
CA LEU A 21 -4.08 19.76 5.86
C LEU A 21 -4.24 19.53 7.37
N GLU A 22 -4.76 18.36 7.75
CA GLU A 22 -4.82 17.93 9.14
C GLU A 22 -3.71 16.92 9.42
N ILE A 23 -3.00 17.10 10.54
CA ILE A 23 -1.92 16.20 10.96
C ILE A 23 -2.14 15.86 12.44
N GLY A 24 -2.17 14.56 12.74
CA GLY A 24 -2.26 14.06 14.10
C GLY A 24 -0.97 14.22 14.91
N ASP A 25 -0.90 13.56 16.05
CA ASP A 25 0.16 13.72 17.03
C ASP A 25 1.36 12.80 16.79
N GLY A 26 2.54 13.22 17.29
CA GLY A 26 3.73 12.40 17.34
C GLY A 26 4.37 12.08 15.98
N ASN A 27 3.98 12.77 14.93
CA ASN A 27 4.57 12.60 13.61
C ASN A 27 6.00 13.12 13.55
N ARG A 28 6.87 12.41 12.87
CA ARG A 28 8.27 12.77 12.64
C ARG A 28 8.46 13.13 11.17
N ILE A 29 8.40 14.42 10.85
CA ILE A 29 8.57 14.95 9.49
C ILE A 29 10.01 15.41 9.35
N ARG A 30 10.73 14.77 8.44
CA ARG A 30 12.15 15.02 8.23
C ARG A 30 12.36 16.11 7.16
N GLU A 31 13.62 16.44 6.96
CA GLU A 31 14.08 17.51 6.09
C GLU A 31 13.64 17.31 4.63
N PHE A 32 13.25 18.42 4.00
CA PHE A 32 12.77 18.49 2.62
C PHE A 32 11.54 17.64 2.30
N ALA A 33 10.84 17.12 3.31
CA ALA A 33 9.54 16.52 3.09
C ALA A 33 8.52 17.59 2.67
N THR A 34 7.59 17.24 1.78
CA THR A 34 6.53 18.13 1.30
C THR A 34 5.16 17.50 1.53
N LEU A 35 4.30 18.20 2.26
CA LEU A 35 2.96 17.76 2.61
C LEU A 35 1.98 18.84 2.15
N HIS A 36 1.15 18.52 1.17
CA HIS A 36 0.24 19.47 0.55
C HIS A 36 -1.17 19.38 1.15
N ARG A 37 -1.87 20.52 1.18
CA ARG A 37 -3.28 20.55 1.56
C ARG A 37 -4.17 19.98 0.45
N GLY A 38 -5.46 19.76 0.74
CA GLY A 38 -6.42 19.19 -0.20
C GLY A 38 -6.80 20.13 -1.33
N THR A 39 -7.64 19.63 -2.25
CA THR A 39 -8.29 20.39 -3.31
C THR A 39 -9.80 20.36 -3.13
N LYS A 40 -10.51 21.34 -3.68
CA LYS A 40 -11.98 21.37 -3.64
C LYS A 40 -12.58 20.11 -4.28
N GLY A 41 -11.98 19.63 -5.36
CA GLY A 41 -12.40 18.41 -6.06
C GLY A 41 -12.21 17.12 -5.26
N GLY A 42 -11.26 17.11 -4.31
CA GLY A 42 -10.96 15.97 -3.42
C GLY A 42 -11.60 16.08 -2.03
N GLY A 43 -12.51 17.01 -1.84
CA GLY A 43 -13.16 17.23 -0.53
C GLY A 43 -12.46 18.23 0.37
N GLY A 44 -11.44 18.93 -0.11
CA GLY A 44 -10.79 20.05 0.57
C GLY A 44 -9.77 19.66 1.64
N LEU A 45 -9.47 18.38 1.83
CA LEU A 45 -8.70 17.95 2.99
C LEU A 45 -7.70 16.84 2.67
N THR A 46 -6.43 17.10 2.94
CA THR A 46 -5.41 16.06 3.14
C THR A 46 -5.32 15.71 4.63
N ARG A 47 -5.39 14.45 4.98
CA ARG A 47 -5.31 13.99 6.37
C ARG A 47 -4.15 13.05 6.60
N ILE A 48 -3.39 13.29 7.66
CA ILE A 48 -2.29 12.46 8.12
C ILE A 48 -2.55 12.12 9.58
N GLY A 49 -2.68 10.84 9.89
CA GLY A 49 -2.89 10.39 11.27
C GLY A 49 -1.70 10.66 12.18
N SER A 50 -1.48 9.80 13.15
CA SER A 50 -0.50 10.01 14.22
C SER A 50 0.68 9.05 14.14
N ARG A 51 1.83 9.42 14.73
CA ARG A 51 3.05 8.61 14.90
C ARG A 51 3.70 8.16 13.61
N ASN A 52 3.45 8.83 12.51
CA ASN A 52 4.05 8.51 11.21
C ASN A 52 5.50 9.02 11.13
N LEU A 53 6.33 8.32 10.39
CA LEU A 53 7.69 8.73 10.04
C LEU A 53 7.75 9.07 8.55
N CYS A 54 7.81 10.36 8.24
CA CYS A 54 8.08 10.86 6.90
C CYS A 54 9.57 11.19 6.81
N MET A 55 10.37 10.30 6.21
CA MET A 55 11.81 10.51 6.07
C MET A 55 12.11 11.62 5.07
N ALA A 56 13.39 11.95 4.89
CA ALA A 56 13.82 13.04 4.04
C ALA A 56 13.33 12.89 2.59
N TYR A 57 12.94 14.02 2.00
CA TYR A 57 12.45 14.12 0.62
C TYR A 57 11.15 13.35 0.32
N THR A 58 10.40 12.93 1.33
CA THR A 58 9.08 12.32 1.09
C THR A 58 8.10 13.35 0.57
N HIS A 59 7.16 12.91 -0.27
CA HIS A 59 6.10 13.76 -0.78
C HIS A 59 4.73 13.15 -0.52
N ILE A 60 3.84 13.92 0.08
CA ILE A 60 2.42 13.60 0.25
C ILE A 60 1.64 14.66 -0.52
N ALA A 61 1.03 14.25 -1.65
CA ALA A 61 0.23 15.13 -2.47
C ALA A 61 -1.13 15.44 -1.83
N HIS A 62 -1.90 16.27 -2.51
CA HIS A 62 -3.22 16.71 -2.10
C HIS A 62 -4.21 15.55 -1.95
N ASP A 63 -5.17 15.72 -1.05
CA ASP A 63 -6.30 14.81 -0.83
C ASP A 63 -5.91 13.39 -0.38
N CYS A 64 -4.64 13.17 0.00
CA CYS A 64 -4.20 11.89 0.57
C CYS A 64 -4.83 11.67 1.95
N GLN A 65 -5.14 10.40 2.27
CA GLN A 65 -5.66 9.97 3.55
C GLN A 65 -4.71 8.94 4.16
N LEU A 66 -3.94 9.34 5.16
CA LEU A 66 -2.96 8.50 5.83
C LEU A 66 -3.42 8.14 7.24
N GLY A 67 -3.31 6.87 7.59
CA GLY A 67 -3.54 6.38 8.95
C GLY A 67 -2.38 6.68 9.90
N ASN A 68 -2.14 5.76 10.82
CA ASN A 68 -1.17 5.91 11.90
C ASN A 68 0.01 4.94 11.72
N ASP A 69 1.14 5.27 12.38
CA ASP A 69 2.32 4.40 12.46
C ASP A 69 2.91 4.00 11.08
N ILE A 70 2.68 4.83 10.08
CA ILE A 70 3.18 4.64 8.71
C ILE A 70 4.65 5.05 8.64
N VAL A 71 5.43 4.31 7.86
CA VAL A 71 6.82 4.66 7.54
C VAL A 71 6.94 4.96 6.05
N MET A 72 7.25 6.19 5.72
CA MET A 72 7.66 6.60 4.38
C MET A 72 9.17 6.80 4.36
N SER A 73 9.87 5.92 3.66
CA SER A 73 11.34 6.00 3.54
C SER A 73 11.76 7.14 2.61
N ASN A 74 13.07 7.47 2.57
CA ASN A 74 13.60 8.60 1.83
C ASN A 74 13.11 8.65 0.38
N GLY A 75 12.58 9.79 -0.03
CA GLY A 75 12.11 10.02 -1.40
C GLY A 75 10.85 9.26 -1.80
N ALA A 76 10.17 8.59 -0.86
CA ALA A 76 8.87 7.97 -1.14
C ALA A 76 7.83 9.04 -1.48
N THR A 77 7.06 8.81 -2.53
CA THR A 77 6.15 9.80 -3.12
C THR A 77 4.74 9.23 -3.26
N LEU A 78 3.75 9.95 -2.75
CA LEU A 78 2.33 9.66 -2.95
C LEU A 78 1.73 10.67 -3.92
N GLY A 79 1.07 10.17 -4.97
CA GLY A 79 0.21 10.99 -5.84
C GLY A 79 -1.06 11.44 -5.11
N GLY A 80 -1.85 12.34 -5.73
CA GLY A 80 -3.09 12.82 -5.13
C GLY A 80 -4.10 11.70 -4.83
N HIS A 81 -4.91 11.88 -3.78
CA HIS A 81 -5.98 10.96 -3.38
C HIS A 81 -5.52 9.55 -3.00
N VAL A 82 -4.23 9.35 -2.69
CA VAL A 82 -3.75 8.05 -2.21
C VAL A 82 -4.22 7.82 -0.78
N GLN A 83 -4.69 6.61 -0.51
CA GLN A 83 -5.01 6.13 0.82
C GLN A 83 -3.91 5.21 1.31
N VAL A 84 -3.48 5.38 2.56
CA VAL A 84 -2.48 4.52 3.19
C VAL A 84 -2.96 4.16 4.59
N ASP A 85 -3.23 2.90 4.82
CA ASP A 85 -3.70 2.42 6.10
C ASP A 85 -2.58 2.28 7.14
N ASN A 86 -2.96 1.98 8.39
CA ASN A 86 -2.05 1.92 9.53
C ASN A 86 -0.89 0.94 9.30
N PHE A 87 0.28 1.27 9.86
CA PHE A 87 1.47 0.41 9.87
C PHE A 87 2.04 0.07 8.49
N ALA A 88 1.55 0.68 7.40
CA ALA A 88 2.10 0.46 6.08
C ALA A 88 3.54 1.03 5.98
N ILE A 89 4.36 0.40 5.16
CA ILE A 89 5.73 0.86 4.90
C ILE A 89 5.90 1.10 3.40
N ILE A 90 6.27 2.34 3.06
CA ILE A 90 6.58 2.73 1.68
C ILE A 90 8.10 2.84 1.56
N GLY A 91 8.70 1.96 0.79
CA GLY A 91 10.15 1.88 0.58
C GLY A 91 10.72 3.12 -0.11
N GLY A 92 12.00 3.35 0.07
CA GLY A 92 12.69 4.53 -0.47
C GLY A 92 12.60 4.61 -2.00
N LEU A 93 12.48 5.85 -2.52
CA LEU A 93 12.37 6.14 -3.95
C LEU A 93 11.20 5.44 -4.65
N SER A 94 10.19 5.00 -3.89
CA SER A 94 8.97 4.42 -4.44
C SER A 94 7.95 5.50 -4.74
N ALA A 95 7.13 5.27 -5.76
CA ALA A 95 6.05 6.16 -6.15
C ALA A 95 4.72 5.41 -6.17
N VAL A 96 3.70 5.97 -5.51
CA VAL A 96 2.33 5.45 -5.51
C VAL A 96 1.47 6.36 -6.38
N HIS A 97 0.86 5.77 -7.41
CA HIS A 97 0.00 6.50 -8.33
C HIS A 97 -1.27 7.01 -7.62
N GLN A 98 -1.80 8.14 -8.11
CA GLN A 98 -3.02 8.73 -7.58
C GLN A 98 -4.18 7.73 -7.49
N PHE A 99 -5.02 7.87 -6.47
CA PHE A 99 -6.18 7.02 -6.17
C PHE A 99 -5.85 5.56 -5.80
N CYS A 100 -4.60 5.20 -5.60
CA CYS A 100 -4.26 3.87 -5.07
C CYS A 100 -4.51 3.81 -3.57
N HIS A 101 -4.84 2.60 -3.11
CA HIS A 101 -4.99 2.26 -1.70
C HIS A 101 -3.92 1.25 -1.27
N ILE A 102 -3.19 1.58 -0.21
CA ILE A 102 -2.19 0.71 0.42
C ILE A 102 -2.72 0.25 1.76
N GLY A 103 -2.99 -1.04 1.89
CA GLY A 103 -3.63 -1.61 3.08
C GLY A 103 -2.73 -1.70 4.31
N THR A 104 -3.36 -1.97 5.44
CA THR A 104 -2.74 -2.13 6.77
C THR A 104 -1.56 -3.10 6.73
N HIS A 105 -0.43 -2.70 7.32
CA HIS A 105 0.82 -3.49 7.34
C HIS A 105 1.34 -3.93 5.96
N ALA A 106 0.84 -3.34 4.86
CA ALA A 106 1.40 -3.60 3.54
C ALA A 106 2.83 -3.06 3.45
N PHE A 107 3.65 -3.72 2.65
CA PHE A 107 5.04 -3.32 2.43
C PHE A 107 5.29 -3.08 0.94
N VAL A 108 5.61 -1.86 0.60
CA VAL A 108 6.09 -1.47 -0.72
C VAL A 108 7.61 -1.46 -0.70
N GLY A 109 8.24 -2.31 -1.50
CA GLY A 109 9.70 -2.37 -1.62
C GLY A 109 10.31 -1.06 -2.13
N GLY A 110 11.61 -0.87 -1.95
CA GLY A 110 12.29 0.33 -2.50
C GLY A 110 12.24 0.37 -4.03
N MET A 111 12.27 1.58 -4.60
CA MET A 111 12.26 1.83 -6.06
C MET A 111 11.04 1.21 -6.78
N THR A 112 9.91 1.13 -6.11
CA THR A 112 8.69 0.48 -6.60
C THR A 112 7.70 1.50 -7.17
N GLY A 113 7.16 1.21 -8.35
CA GLY A 113 6.07 1.98 -8.96
C GLY A 113 4.72 1.30 -8.73
N VAL A 114 3.93 1.78 -7.78
CA VAL A 114 2.59 1.24 -7.46
C VAL A 114 1.55 1.94 -8.30
N ALA A 115 0.82 1.21 -9.14
CA ALA A 115 -0.22 1.74 -10.03
C ALA A 115 -1.64 1.22 -9.71
N GLN A 116 -1.75 0.26 -8.81
CA GLN A 116 -2.98 -0.39 -8.36
C GLN A 116 -2.94 -0.64 -6.86
N ASP A 117 -4.05 -1.08 -6.27
CA ASP A 117 -4.16 -1.26 -4.83
C ASP A 117 -3.32 -2.42 -4.31
N LEU A 118 -2.70 -2.22 -3.13
CA LEU A 118 -1.95 -3.26 -2.44
C LEU A 118 -2.67 -3.66 -1.15
N PRO A 119 -3.25 -4.87 -1.09
CA PRO A 119 -4.03 -5.29 0.06
C PRO A 119 -3.24 -5.40 1.37
N PRO A 120 -3.94 -5.40 2.53
CA PRO A 120 -3.33 -5.56 3.84
C PRO A 120 -2.38 -6.75 3.91
N TRP A 121 -1.26 -6.56 4.62
CA TRP A 121 -0.26 -7.59 4.87
C TRP A 121 0.42 -8.17 3.64
N MET A 122 0.28 -7.55 2.46
CA MET A 122 0.99 -7.99 1.26
C MET A 122 2.29 -7.22 1.06
N LEU A 123 3.25 -7.87 0.40
CA LEU A 123 4.51 -7.30 -0.02
C LEU A 123 4.50 -7.16 -1.54
N ALA A 124 4.77 -5.95 -2.04
CA ALA A 124 4.96 -5.71 -3.46
C ALA A 124 6.27 -4.99 -3.73
N ALA A 125 6.90 -5.30 -4.86
CA ALA A 125 8.12 -4.65 -5.31
C ALA A 125 8.18 -4.59 -6.84
N GLY A 126 9.08 -3.74 -7.36
CA GLY A 126 9.36 -3.61 -8.80
C GLY A 126 8.61 -2.44 -9.47
N SER A 127 9.03 -2.11 -10.68
CA SER A 127 8.42 -1.06 -11.48
C SER A 127 7.89 -1.68 -12.82
N ARG A 128 6.62 -2.01 -12.89
CA ARG A 128 5.47 -1.85 -11.99
C ARG A 128 5.50 -2.84 -10.82
N ALA A 129 4.84 -2.46 -9.74
CA ALA A 129 4.73 -3.27 -8.54
C ALA A 129 4.08 -4.65 -8.82
N LEU A 130 4.73 -5.71 -8.39
CA LEU A 130 4.21 -7.07 -8.38
C LEU A 130 4.11 -7.56 -6.93
N VAL A 131 3.01 -8.22 -6.59
CA VAL A 131 2.84 -8.86 -5.28
C VAL A 131 3.65 -10.15 -5.24
N HIS A 132 4.59 -10.22 -4.30
CA HIS A 132 5.45 -11.40 -4.12
C HIS A 132 4.91 -12.36 -3.05
N GLY A 133 3.93 -11.93 -2.27
CA GLY A 133 3.30 -12.73 -1.22
C GLY A 133 2.97 -11.91 0.02
N PRO A 134 2.62 -12.58 1.12
CA PRO A 134 2.42 -11.91 2.41
C PRO A 134 3.71 -11.29 2.95
N ASN A 135 3.56 -10.15 3.63
CA ASN A 135 4.63 -9.50 4.39
C ASN A 135 4.99 -10.33 5.63
N LEU A 136 5.71 -11.42 5.44
CA LEU A 136 6.07 -12.34 6.53
C LEU A 136 6.91 -11.68 7.63
N VAL A 137 7.71 -10.68 7.27
CA VAL A 137 8.50 -9.92 8.25
C VAL A 137 7.57 -9.07 9.11
N GLY A 138 6.61 -8.37 8.49
CA GLY A 138 5.60 -7.59 9.19
C GLY A 138 4.75 -8.45 10.11
N LEU A 139 4.25 -9.58 9.61
CA LEU A 139 3.47 -10.54 10.40
C LEU A 139 4.24 -11.02 11.65
N ARG A 140 5.51 -11.38 11.50
CA ARG A 140 6.34 -11.81 12.64
C ARG A 140 6.61 -10.69 13.64
N ARG A 141 6.84 -9.46 13.18
CA ARG A 141 7.05 -8.28 14.05
C ARG A 141 5.79 -7.90 14.82
N ALA A 142 4.62 -8.14 14.23
CA ALA A 142 3.33 -7.96 14.87
C ALA A 142 2.92 -9.18 15.72
N GLU A 143 3.83 -10.12 15.95
CA GLU A 143 3.61 -11.33 16.76
C GLU A 143 2.43 -12.19 16.28
N ALA A 144 2.14 -12.16 14.99
CA ALA A 144 1.07 -12.95 14.39
C ALA A 144 1.33 -14.46 14.59
N GLY A 145 0.30 -15.16 15.04
CA GLY A 145 0.33 -16.60 15.23
C GLY A 145 0.56 -17.38 13.94
N ARG A 146 0.96 -18.64 14.06
CA ARG A 146 1.19 -19.53 12.90
C ARG A 146 -0.05 -19.66 12.01
N GLU A 147 -1.22 -19.69 12.62
CA GLU A 147 -2.51 -19.77 11.93
C GLU A 147 -2.75 -18.54 11.06
N THR A 148 -2.57 -17.33 11.59
CA THR A 148 -2.69 -16.09 10.83
C THR A 148 -1.73 -16.03 9.64
N ILE A 149 -0.47 -16.47 9.85
CA ILE A 149 0.51 -16.54 8.76
C ILE A 149 0.07 -17.55 7.69
N ALA A 150 -0.47 -18.70 8.08
CA ALA A 150 -0.99 -19.71 7.15
C ALA A 150 -2.20 -19.17 6.36
N ALA A 151 -3.11 -18.48 7.03
CA ALA A 151 -4.27 -17.86 6.41
C ALA A 151 -3.88 -16.80 5.34
N PHE A 152 -2.91 -15.93 5.61
CA PHE A 152 -2.41 -14.99 4.59
C PHE A 152 -1.70 -15.67 3.41
N LYS A 153 -0.99 -16.76 3.64
CA LYS A 153 -0.43 -17.58 2.55
C LYS A 153 -1.53 -18.19 1.68
N GLN A 154 -2.60 -18.67 2.30
CA GLN A 154 -3.76 -19.19 1.59
C GLN A 154 -4.48 -18.07 0.82
N ALA A 155 -4.72 -16.91 1.43
CA ALA A 155 -5.32 -15.75 0.78
C ALA A 155 -4.51 -15.34 -0.47
N PHE A 156 -3.18 -15.24 -0.35
CA PHE A 156 -2.32 -14.94 -1.51
C PHE A 156 -2.48 -15.99 -2.61
N ARG A 157 -2.45 -17.27 -2.26
CA ARG A 157 -2.60 -18.36 -3.24
C ARG A 157 -3.95 -18.30 -3.96
N LEU A 158 -5.04 -18.10 -3.22
CA LEU A 158 -6.39 -18.05 -3.79
C LEU A 158 -6.58 -16.85 -4.71
N ILE A 159 -6.11 -15.66 -4.33
CA ILE A 159 -6.34 -14.43 -5.09
C ILE A 159 -5.43 -14.30 -6.30
N TRP A 160 -4.18 -14.78 -6.25
CA TRP A 160 -3.20 -14.54 -7.33
C TRP A 160 -2.64 -15.80 -8.00
N ARG A 161 -2.89 -16.99 -7.45
CA ARG A 161 -2.25 -18.22 -7.91
C ARG A 161 -3.24 -19.34 -8.27
N SER A 162 -4.53 -19.15 -8.01
CA SER A 162 -5.57 -20.09 -8.38
C SER A 162 -6.30 -19.62 -9.64
N GLU A 163 -6.98 -20.54 -10.31
CA GLU A 163 -7.90 -20.26 -11.41
C GLU A 163 -9.32 -19.95 -10.90
N MET A 164 -9.54 -20.03 -9.60
CA MET A 164 -10.81 -19.73 -8.96
C MET A 164 -11.22 -18.27 -9.21
N PRO A 165 -12.48 -17.99 -9.55
CA PRO A 165 -12.99 -16.63 -9.62
C PRO A 165 -12.76 -15.89 -8.30
N ARG A 166 -12.31 -14.62 -8.40
CA ARG A 166 -11.95 -13.83 -7.20
C ARG A 166 -13.10 -13.72 -6.20
N SER A 167 -14.34 -13.61 -6.66
CA SER A 167 -15.52 -13.58 -5.79
C SER A 167 -15.64 -14.84 -4.95
N GLU A 168 -15.51 -16.01 -5.56
CA GLU A 168 -15.57 -17.30 -4.88
C GLU A 168 -14.40 -17.49 -3.90
N ALA A 169 -13.20 -17.05 -4.29
CA ALA A 169 -12.02 -17.07 -3.40
C ALA A 169 -12.23 -16.20 -2.14
N LEU A 170 -12.87 -15.04 -2.29
CA LEU A 170 -13.20 -14.15 -1.18
C LEU A 170 -14.30 -14.69 -0.29
N ASP A 171 -15.30 -15.35 -0.84
CA ASP A 171 -16.37 -15.98 -0.09
C ASP A 171 -15.83 -17.16 0.74
N LEU A 172 -14.98 -17.99 0.13
CA LEU A 172 -14.29 -19.08 0.83
C LEU A 172 -13.41 -18.56 1.99
N LEU A 173 -12.63 -17.50 1.77
CA LEU A 173 -11.81 -16.90 2.83
C LEU A 173 -12.67 -16.32 3.95
N ALA A 174 -13.79 -15.68 3.61
CA ALA A 174 -14.69 -15.08 4.59
C ALA A 174 -15.39 -16.15 5.44
N GLU A 175 -15.72 -17.31 4.87
CA GLU A 175 -16.32 -18.43 5.59
C GLU A 175 -15.30 -19.13 6.49
N GLU A 176 -14.14 -19.52 5.93
CA GLU A 176 -13.10 -20.28 6.62
C GLU A 176 -12.46 -19.49 7.78
N TYR A 177 -12.29 -18.17 7.60
CA TYR A 177 -11.61 -17.29 8.55
C TYR A 177 -12.53 -16.22 9.17
N ALA A 178 -13.82 -16.49 9.30
CA ALA A 178 -14.82 -15.55 9.84
C ALA A 178 -14.44 -14.98 11.22
N SER A 179 -13.73 -15.74 12.05
CA SER A 179 -13.26 -15.33 13.38
C SER A 179 -11.91 -14.60 13.38
N MET A 180 -11.26 -14.40 12.21
CA MET A 180 -9.94 -13.79 12.07
C MET A 180 -10.06 -12.37 11.49
N PRO A 181 -10.06 -11.31 12.35
CA PRO A 181 -10.31 -9.93 11.89
C PRO A 181 -9.36 -9.48 10.78
N GLN A 182 -8.09 -9.91 10.81
CA GLN A 182 -7.09 -9.53 9.81
C GLN A 182 -7.41 -10.06 8.41
N ILE A 183 -7.95 -11.27 8.33
CA ILE A 183 -8.39 -11.83 7.03
C ILE A 183 -9.69 -11.19 6.58
N MET A 184 -10.60 -10.88 7.51
CA MET A 184 -11.81 -10.15 7.17
C MET A 184 -11.53 -8.75 6.64
N GLU A 185 -10.54 -8.04 7.22
CA GLU A 185 -10.04 -6.77 6.70
C GLU A 185 -9.48 -6.93 5.27
N PHE A 186 -8.66 -7.96 5.03
CA PHE A 186 -8.15 -8.28 3.70
C PHE A 186 -9.29 -8.53 2.69
N VAL A 187 -10.28 -9.34 3.07
CA VAL A 187 -11.45 -9.63 2.21
C VAL A 187 -12.22 -8.35 1.88
N GLN A 188 -12.49 -7.54 2.90
CA GLN A 188 -13.19 -6.27 2.71
C GLN A 188 -12.43 -5.32 1.80
N PHE A 189 -11.12 -5.17 2.01
CA PHE A 189 -10.25 -4.36 1.16
C PHE A 189 -10.32 -4.81 -0.30
N VAL A 190 -10.19 -6.11 -0.55
CA VAL A 190 -10.21 -6.65 -1.93
C VAL A 190 -11.57 -6.45 -2.59
N ARG A 191 -12.68 -6.57 -1.83
CA ARG A 191 -14.03 -6.31 -2.34
C ARG A 191 -14.27 -4.85 -2.69
N SER A 192 -13.69 -3.92 -1.94
CA SER A 192 -13.87 -2.48 -2.13
C SER A 192 -12.85 -1.84 -3.10
N SER A 193 -11.90 -2.60 -3.61
CA SER A 193 -10.86 -2.08 -4.50
C SER A 193 -11.44 -1.63 -5.85
N GLU A 194 -11.39 -0.33 -6.13
CA GLU A 194 -11.87 0.26 -7.39
C GLU A 194 -10.80 0.27 -8.49
N ARG A 195 -9.54 0.45 -8.11
CA ARG A 195 -8.41 0.47 -9.06
C ARG A 195 -7.94 -0.91 -9.49
N GLY A 196 -8.45 -1.96 -8.85
CA GLY A 196 -7.94 -3.31 -8.97
C GLY A 196 -6.63 -3.52 -8.22
N LEU A 197 -6.27 -4.77 -8.01
CA LEU A 197 -5.11 -5.15 -7.20
C LEU A 197 -3.82 -5.15 -8.03
N CYS A 198 -2.71 -4.81 -7.39
CA CYS A 198 -1.38 -5.11 -7.93
C CYS A 198 -1.31 -6.57 -8.39
N PRO A 199 -0.83 -6.84 -9.62
CA PRO A 199 -0.68 -8.21 -10.10
C PRO A 199 0.41 -8.94 -9.32
N ALA A 200 0.37 -10.26 -9.30
CA ALA A 200 1.51 -11.04 -8.84
C ALA A 200 2.41 -11.45 -10.01
N GLU A 201 3.66 -11.73 -9.71
CA GLU A 201 4.57 -12.33 -10.65
C GLU A 201 3.96 -13.66 -11.16
N LYS A 202 3.90 -13.84 -12.47
CA LYS A 202 3.47 -15.13 -13.03
C LYS A 202 4.47 -16.20 -12.58
N ASN A 203 3.99 -17.36 -12.15
CA ASN A 203 4.89 -18.51 -12.00
C ASN A 203 5.55 -18.76 -13.35
N VAL A 204 6.79 -18.38 -13.48
CA VAL A 204 7.65 -18.96 -14.48
C VAL A 204 7.90 -20.37 -13.95
N GLU A 205 7.08 -21.35 -14.38
CA GLU A 205 7.51 -22.73 -14.31
C GLU A 205 8.90 -22.73 -14.94
N LYS A 206 9.93 -23.04 -14.15
CA LYS A 206 11.20 -23.49 -14.73
C LYS A 206 10.82 -24.72 -15.56
N LYS A 207 10.63 -24.52 -16.86
CA LYS A 207 10.96 -25.55 -17.84
C LYS A 207 12.44 -25.83 -17.61
N LEU A 208 12.73 -26.77 -16.75
CA LEU A 208 13.98 -27.50 -16.81
C LEU A 208 13.91 -28.16 -18.17
N ASP A 209 14.65 -27.58 -19.10
CA ASP A 209 14.85 -28.13 -20.43
C ASP A 209 15.33 -29.56 -20.23
N GLU A 210 14.45 -30.49 -20.61
CA GLU A 210 14.80 -31.84 -21.01
C GLU A 210 15.50 -31.75 -22.37
N ASP A 211 16.58 -31.02 -22.48
CA ASP A 211 17.50 -31.16 -23.60
C ASP A 211 18.75 -31.86 -23.06
N GLY A 212 18.56 -33.18 -23.06
CA GLY A 212 19.64 -34.14 -22.86
C GLY A 212 20.76 -33.89 -23.85
N VAL A 213 21.92 -33.86 -23.28
CA VAL A 213 23.21 -34.03 -23.91
C VAL A 213 23.13 -35.15 -24.96
N SER A 214 23.45 -34.82 -26.18
CA SER A 214 23.95 -35.77 -27.19
C SER A 214 25.09 -35.12 -27.93
N SER A 215 26.24 -35.78 -27.79
CA SER A 215 27.49 -35.70 -28.56
C SER A 215 28.53 -34.73 -28.04
#